data_07fec09dfa2a05fad171596cf2bf052d
#
_entry.id   07fec09dfa2a05fad171596cf2bf052d
#
_cell.length_a   1.000
_cell.length_b   1.000
_cell.length_c   1.000
_cell.angle_alpha   90.00
_cell.angle_beta   90.00
_cell.angle_gamma   90.00
#
_symmetry.space_group_name_H-M   'P 1'
#
loop_
_entity.id
_entity.type
_entity.pdbx_description
1 polymer ?
#
loop_
_entity_poly.entity_id
_entity_poly.type
_entity_poly.pdbx_seq_one_letter_code
_entity_poly.pdbx_strand_id
1 'polypeptide(L)'
;MDGKYYNLWSTDNARTDANDEVVIKSVYDPSPVGYSLPASNAATGFTTTGQNVGVNLSTPLHPEERAKFNVKGVFDNGWYFYTKPNKSGKTFFFPASGWRSYNYGILYLVSKDEFCWDAGPYSLTEGRRFTSGLKYISPLDYFPRSSGFAVRSAEEKIIMVWLR
;
A
#
# COMPACT_ATOMS: atom_id res chain seq x y z
N MET A 1 -5.80 27.70 -12.36
CA MET A 1 -4.58 27.01 -11.88
C MET A 1 -4.81 25.53 -12.07
N ASP A 2 -4.11 24.95 -13.03
CA ASP A 2 -4.20 23.51 -13.27
C ASP A 2 -3.66 22.81 -12.01
N GLY A 3 -4.56 22.13 -11.29
CA GLY A 3 -4.25 21.45 -10.05
C GLY A 3 -3.35 20.24 -10.28
N LYS A 4 -2.08 20.47 -10.54
CA LYS A 4 -1.09 19.41 -10.57
C LYS A 4 -0.91 18.88 -9.16
N TYR A 5 -1.39 17.68 -8.92
CA TYR A 5 -1.12 16.96 -7.69
C TYR A 5 0.34 16.51 -7.72
N TYR A 6 1.17 17.15 -6.90
CA TYR A 6 2.57 16.76 -6.83
C TYR A 6 2.68 15.47 -6.04
N ASN A 7 3.11 14.42 -6.71
CA ASN A 7 3.55 13.21 -6.05
C ASN A 7 5.07 13.28 -5.89
N LEU A 8 5.55 13.15 -4.67
CA LEU A 8 6.98 13.20 -4.40
C LEU A 8 7.73 11.99 -4.99
N TRP A 9 7.08 10.84 -5.08
CA TRP A 9 7.74 9.57 -5.39
C TRP A 9 7.59 9.12 -6.85
N SER A 10 6.61 9.66 -7.57
CA SER A 10 6.41 9.39 -9.00
C SER A 10 6.21 10.68 -9.76
N THR A 11 6.71 10.75 -10.99
CA THR A 11 6.43 11.88 -11.89
C THR A 11 5.06 11.76 -12.56
N ASP A 12 4.46 10.58 -12.52
CA ASP A 12 3.06 10.39 -12.89
C ASP A 12 2.17 10.86 -11.72
N ASN A 13 1.37 11.87 -11.99
CA ASN A 13 0.44 12.46 -11.03
C ASN A 13 -1.00 12.00 -11.27
N ALA A 14 -1.21 10.93 -12.01
CA ALA A 14 -2.55 10.41 -12.28
C ALA A 14 -3.24 10.01 -10.96
N ARG A 15 -4.38 10.63 -10.71
CA ARG A 15 -5.23 10.42 -9.54
C ARG A 15 -6.33 9.43 -9.87
N THR A 16 -5.98 8.20 -10.19
CA THR A 16 -6.98 7.16 -10.46
C THR A 16 -6.93 6.07 -9.39
N ASP A 17 -8.10 5.54 -9.04
CA ASP A 17 -8.21 4.42 -8.09
C ASP A 17 -7.75 3.09 -8.73
N ALA A 18 -7.57 3.10 -10.04
CA ALA A 18 -7.14 1.96 -10.86
C ALA A 18 -5.77 2.22 -11.52
N ASN A 19 -4.89 2.96 -10.86
CA ASN A 19 -3.58 3.25 -11.41
C ASN A 19 -2.67 2.01 -11.32
N ASP A 20 -2.76 1.15 -12.33
CA ASP A 20 -1.83 0.04 -12.59
C ASP A 20 -0.62 0.47 -13.42
N GLU A 21 -0.53 1.75 -13.72
CA GLU A 21 0.51 2.27 -14.59
C GLU A 21 1.90 2.14 -13.95
N VAL A 22 2.90 2.12 -14.81
CA VAL A 22 4.29 2.05 -14.38
C VAL A 22 4.62 3.29 -13.57
N VAL A 23 5.02 3.10 -12.33
CA VAL A 23 5.51 4.19 -11.49
C VAL A 23 6.79 4.75 -12.11
N ILE A 24 6.75 6.02 -12.51
CA ILE A 24 7.92 6.73 -13.03
C ILE A 24 8.63 7.36 -11.84
N LYS A 25 9.62 6.65 -11.32
CA LYS A 25 10.38 7.01 -10.13
C LYS A 25 10.94 8.43 -10.20
N SER A 26 10.66 9.22 -9.16
CA SER A 26 11.26 10.53 -8.98
C SER A 26 12.57 10.45 -8.19
N VAL A 27 13.34 11.53 -8.17
CA VAL A 27 14.55 11.65 -7.34
C VAL A 27 14.28 11.55 -5.83
N TYR A 28 13.03 11.73 -5.43
CA TYR A 28 12.61 11.66 -4.02
C TYR A 28 12.10 10.29 -3.59
N ASP A 29 11.96 9.33 -4.52
CA ASP A 29 11.56 7.97 -4.18
C ASP A 29 12.68 7.31 -3.36
N PRO A 30 12.41 6.87 -2.12
CA PRO A 30 13.44 6.30 -1.23
C PRO A 30 13.86 4.89 -1.61
N SER A 31 13.24 4.28 -2.60
CA SER A 31 13.54 2.90 -3.01
C SER A 31 14.92 2.80 -3.67
N PRO A 32 15.64 1.68 -3.51
CA PRO A 32 16.92 1.47 -4.18
C PRO A 32 16.78 1.41 -5.70
N VAL A 33 17.90 1.43 -6.41
CA VAL A 33 17.94 1.26 -7.88
C VAL A 33 17.30 -0.07 -8.28
N GLY A 34 16.46 -0.05 -9.32
CA GLY A 34 15.67 -1.20 -9.78
C GLY A 34 14.40 -1.46 -8.99
N TYR A 35 14.10 -0.60 -8.02
CA TYR A 35 12.89 -0.65 -7.22
C TYR A 35 12.24 0.72 -7.13
N SER A 36 10.91 0.75 -6.98
CA SER A 36 10.10 1.95 -6.76
C SER A 36 9.06 1.72 -5.68
N LEU A 37 8.41 2.78 -5.19
CA LEU A 37 7.17 2.59 -4.45
C LEU A 37 6.14 1.87 -5.35
N PRO A 38 5.29 1.00 -4.77
CA PRO A 38 4.28 0.30 -5.54
C PRO A 38 3.24 1.27 -6.11
N ALA A 39 2.66 0.95 -7.26
CA ALA A 39 1.50 1.65 -7.79
C ALA A 39 0.31 1.61 -6.82
N SER A 40 -0.60 2.57 -6.91
CA SER A 40 -1.69 2.73 -5.93
C SER A 40 -2.62 1.52 -5.80
N ASN A 41 -2.71 0.66 -6.80
CA ASN A 41 -3.52 -0.55 -6.73
C ASN A 41 -2.71 -1.85 -6.54
N ALA A 42 -1.40 -1.75 -6.30
CA ALA A 42 -0.55 -2.93 -6.11
C ALA A 42 -1.06 -3.86 -5.00
N ALA A 43 -1.66 -3.29 -3.96
CA ALA A 43 -2.20 -4.05 -2.83
C ALA A 43 -3.59 -4.68 -3.10
N THR A 44 -4.24 -4.41 -4.24
CA THR A 44 -5.52 -5.05 -4.59
C THR A 44 -5.39 -6.57 -4.75
N GLY A 45 -4.21 -7.06 -5.14
CA GLY A 45 -3.89 -8.49 -5.16
C GLY A 45 -3.93 -9.17 -3.79
N PHE A 46 -4.00 -8.42 -2.69
CA PHE A 46 -4.20 -8.95 -1.35
C PHE A 46 -5.67 -9.30 -1.07
N THR A 47 -6.60 -8.89 -1.92
CA THR A 47 -7.99 -9.33 -1.87
C THR A 47 -8.20 -10.56 -2.75
N THR A 48 -9.21 -11.37 -2.43
CA THR A 48 -9.54 -12.56 -3.22
C THR A 48 -10.20 -12.23 -4.56
N THR A 49 -10.73 -11.02 -4.69
CA THR A 49 -11.39 -10.52 -5.91
C THR A 49 -10.46 -9.71 -6.82
N GLY A 50 -9.27 -9.34 -6.35
CA GLY A 50 -8.37 -8.44 -7.06
C GLY A 50 -8.87 -6.98 -7.09
N GLN A 51 -9.89 -6.65 -6.30
CA GLN A 51 -10.50 -5.32 -6.27
C GLN A 51 -10.09 -4.54 -5.03
N ASN A 52 -10.20 -3.21 -5.10
CA ASN A 52 -10.02 -2.34 -3.96
C ASN A 52 -11.24 -2.41 -3.03
N VAL A 53 -11.34 -3.48 -2.27
CA VAL A 53 -12.40 -3.67 -1.27
C VAL A 53 -11.75 -3.78 0.10
N GLY A 54 -11.84 -2.70 0.87
CA GLY A 54 -11.38 -2.66 2.25
C GLY A 54 -12.46 -3.12 3.23
N VAL A 55 -12.04 -3.56 4.40
CA VAL A 55 -12.91 -3.85 5.54
C VAL A 55 -12.37 -3.11 6.76
N ASN A 56 -13.27 -2.43 7.48
CA ASN A 56 -12.98 -1.76 8.74
C ASN A 56 -14.09 -2.06 9.72
N LEU A 57 -13.80 -2.83 10.77
CA LEU A 57 -14.76 -3.28 11.76
C LEU A 57 -14.46 -2.70 13.13
N SER A 58 -15.47 -2.65 13.99
CA SER A 58 -15.29 -2.31 15.40
C SER A 58 -14.67 -3.44 16.24
N THR A 59 -14.72 -4.67 15.72
CA THR A 59 -14.20 -5.91 16.33
C THR A 59 -13.08 -6.51 15.47
N PRO A 60 -12.27 -7.43 16.00
CA PRO A 60 -11.31 -8.19 15.19
C PRO A 60 -11.96 -8.86 13.99
N LEU A 61 -11.21 -8.96 12.87
CA LEU A 61 -11.70 -9.58 11.64
C LEU A 61 -12.13 -11.03 11.88
N HIS A 62 -13.43 -11.30 11.70
CA HIS A 62 -13.97 -12.65 11.74
C HIS A 62 -13.53 -13.51 10.54
N PRO A 63 -13.66 -14.85 10.60
CA PRO A 63 -13.23 -15.73 9.52
C PRO A 63 -13.82 -15.37 8.15
N GLU A 64 -15.09 -15.01 8.08
CA GLU A 64 -15.79 -14.59 6.86
C GLU A 64 -15.21 -13.29 6.27
N GLU A 65 -14.84 -12.32 7.10
CA GLU A 65 -14.21 -11.09 6.63
C GLU A 65 -12.77 -11.34 6.17
N ARG A 66 -12.02 -12.16 6.92
CA ARG A 66 -10.68 -12.59 6.50
C ARG A 66 -10.69 -13.40 5.19
N ALA A 67 -11.81 -14.10 4.90
CA ALA A 67 -11.95 -14.84 3.67
C ALA A 67 -11.90 -13.96 2.41
N LYS A 68 -12.22 -12.66 2.54
CA LYS A 68 -12.13 -11.68 1.45
C LYS A 68 -10.69 -11.29 1.08
N PHE A 69 -9.72 -11.67 1.91
CA PHE A 69 -8.31 -11.32 1.73
C PHE A 69 -7.43 -12.56 1.58
N ASN A 70 -6.34 -12.42 0.84
CA ASN A 70 -5.34 -13.46 0.65
C ASN A 70 -4.39 -13.57 1.85
N VAL A 71 -4.96 -13.66 3.07
CA VAL A 71 -4.20 -13.77 4.32
C VAL A 71 -4.19 -15.19 4.85
N LYS A 72 -3.10 -15.55 5.54
CA LYS A 72 -2.91 -16.83 6.23
C LYS A 72 -3.02 -16.63 7.73
N GLY A 73 -3.84 -17.43 8.37
CA GLY A 73 -3.94 -17.47 9.83
C GLY A 73 -4.72 -16.30 10.43
N VAL A 74 -4.23 -15.79 11.54
CA VAL A 74 -4.78 -14.66 12.30
C VAL A 74 -3.73 -13.56 12.40
N PHE A 75 -4.17 -12.35 12.77
CA PHE A 75 -3.26 -11.24 13.03
C PHE A 75 -2.36 -11.55 14.23
N ASP A 76 -1.07 -11.42 14.01
CA ASP A 76 -0.04 -11.57 15.05
C ASP A 76 1.07 -10.54 14.80
N ASN A 77 0.91 -9.35 15.36
CA ASN A 77 1.79 -8.19 15.12
C ASN A 77 2.01 -7.86 13.62
N GLY A 78 1.05 -8.26 12.80
CA GLY A 78 1.06 -8.14 11.35
C GLY A 78 0.26 -9.24 10.67
N TRP A 79 0.29 -9.25 9.34
CA TRP A 79 -0.40 -10.23 8.52
C TRP A 79 0.59 -10.99 7.63
N TYR A 80 0.34 -12.29 7.44
CA TYR A 80 0.94 -13.08 6.36
C TYR A 80 0.02 -13.04 5.14
N PHE A 81 0.50 -12.48 4.04
CA PHE A 81 -0.21 -12.47 2.75
C PHE A 81 0.34 -13.55 1.83
N TYR A 82 -0.53 -14.21 1.09
CA TYR A 82 -0.13 -15.13 0.02
C TYR A 82 0.37 -14.36 -1.19
N THR A 83 1.41 -14.89 -1.85
CA THR A 83 2.00 -14.27 -3.06
C THR A 83 1.16 -14.48 -4.31
N LYS A 84 0.16 -15.35 -4.26
CA LYS A 84 -0.75 -15.65 -5.36
C LYS A 84 -2.20 -15.54 -4.89
N PRO A 85 -3.12 -15.17 -5.80
CA PRO A 85 -4.55 -15.21 -5.53
C PRO A 85 -5.02 -16.59 -5.04
N ASN A 86 -6.22 -16.63 -4.49
CA ASN A 86 -6.86 -17.87 -3.99
C ASN A 86 -6.07 -18.57 -2.88
N LYS A 87 -5.38 -17.79 -2.05
CA LYS A 87 -4.64 -18.30 -0.87
C LYS A 87 -3.64 -19.41 -1.25
N SER A 88 -2.92 -19.21 -2.33
CA SER A 88 -1.93 -20.15 -2.83
C SER A 88 -0.53 -19.56 -2.89
N GLY A 89 0.48 -20.42 -3.07
CA GLY A 89 1.87 -20.01 -3.13
C GLY A 89 2.53 -19.80 -1.76
N LYS A 90 3.66 -19.12 -1.79
CA LYS A 90 4.38 -18.72 -0.58
C LYS A 90 3.66 -17.57 0.11
N THR A 91 3.99 -17.33 1.36
CA THR A 91 3.53 -16.15 2.09
C THR A 91 4.69 -15.22 2.38
N PHE A 92 4.40 -13.93 2.51
CA PHE A 92 5.30 -12.93 3.05
C PHE A 92 4.62 -12.19 4.19
N PHE A 93 5.42 -11.72 5.12
CA PHE A 93 4.94 -11.06 6.32
C PHE A 93 4.92 -9.54 6.16
N PHE A 94 3.79 -8.93 6.49
CA PHE A 94 3.62 -7.50 6.66
C PHE A 94 3.57 -7.18 8.15
N PRO A 95 4.66 -6.66 8.74
CA PRO A 95 4.69 -6.33 10.17
C PRO A 95 3.83 -5.10 10.46
N ALA A 96 3.18 -5.09 11.60
CA ALA A 96 2.47 -3.91 12.10
C ALA A 96 3.49 -2.87 12.60
N SER A 97 4.10 -2.15 11.67
CA SER A 97 5.19 -1.20 11.92
C SER A 97 4.73 0.07 12.64
N GLY A 98 3.41 0.33 12.66
CA GLY A 98 2.86 1.60 13.12
C GLY A 98 3.20 2.75 12.18
N TRP A 99 3.11 3.97 12.68
CA TRP A 99 3.39 5.19 11.93
C TRP A 99 3.87 6.33 12.81
N ARG A 100 4.55 7.30 12.20
CA ARG A 100 4.95 8.55 12.89
C ARG A 100 3.93 9.64 12.59
N SER A 101 3.37 10.21 13.65
CA SER A 101 2.39 11.28 13.54
C SER A 101 2.99 12.55 12.93
N TYR A 102 2.28 13.12 11.97
CA TYR A 102 2.62 14.40 11.35
C TYR A 102 2.45 15.60 12.32
N ASN A 103 1.57 15.48 13.33
CA ASN A 103 1.32 16.54 14.29
C ASN A 103 2.33 16.56 15.44
N TYR A 104 2.70 15.37 15.94
CA TYR A 104 3.47 15.25 17.19
C TYR A 104 4.84 14.60 17.01
N GLY A 105 5.13 14.04 15.83
CA GLY A 105 6.39 13.35 15.56
C GLY A 105 6.62 12.05 16.35
N ILE A 106 5.64 11.61 17.15
CA ILE A 106 5.73 10.39 17.95
C ILE A 106 5.23 9.16 17.15
N LEU A 107 5.66 7.98 17.57
CA LEU A 107 5.22 6.71 16.99
C LEU A 107 3.88 6.28 17.60
N TYR A 108 2.98 5.85 16.71
CA TYR A 108 1.68 5.32 17.05
C TYR A 108 1.49 3.91 16.49
N LEU A 109 0.68 3.11 17.17
CA LEU A 109 0.14 1.82 16.73
C LEU A 109 1.20 0.79 16.30
N VAL A 110 2.42 0.91 16.83
CA VAL A 110 3.45 -0.12 16.65
C VAL A 110 2.94 -1.45 17.21
N SER A 111 3.17 -2.53 16.48
CA SER A 111 2.63 -3.89 16.74
C SER A 111 1.10 -4.02 16.65
N LYS A 112 0.39 -2.95 16.25
CA LYS A 112 -1.07 -2.96 16.10
C LYS A 112 -1.53 -2.79 14.67
N ASP A 113 -0.87 -1.90 13.92
CA ASP A 113 -1.28 -1.54 12.58
C ASP A 113 -0.09 -1.38 11.65
N GLU A 114 -0.29 -1.71 10.39
CA GLU A 114 0.63 -1.49 9.27
C GLU A 114 0.13 -0.33 8.42
N PHE A 115 1.07 0.53 8.02
CA PHE A 115 0.84 1.63 7.08
C PHE A 115 2.00 1.69 6.10
N CYS A 116 1.69 1.56 4.82
CA CYS A 116 2.69 1.58 3.75
C CYS A 116 2.29 2.59 2.68
N TRP A 117 3.21 3.47 2.30
CA TRP A 117 2.98 4.37 1.18
C TRP A 117 2.93 3.65 -0.16
N ASP A 118 1.99 4.09 -1.00
CA ASP A 118 1.96 3.84 -2.44
C ASP A 118 2.51 5.06 -3.19
N ALA A 119 2.86 4.89 -4.45
CA ALA A 119 3.37 5.97 -5.28
C ALA A 119 2.29 6.98 -5.72
N GLY A 120 1.01 6.61 -5.64
CA GLY A 120 -0.09 7.41 -6.14
C GLY A 120 -0.44 8.62 -5.26
N PRO A 121 -0.81 9.77 -5.85
CA PRO A 121 -1.39 10.87 -5.13
C PRO A 121 -2.89 10.63 -4.85
N TYR A 122 -3.39 11.19 -3.76
CA TYR A 122 -4.84 11.29 -3.54
C TYR A 122 -5.34 12.74 -3.67
N SER A 123 -4.64 13.67 -3.07
CA SER A 123 -4.95 15.11 -3.14
C SER A 123 -3.65 15.94 -3.09
N LEU A 124 -3.76 17.25 -3.03
CA LEU A 124 -2.60 18.14 -2.87
C LEU A 124 -1.82 17.85 -1.58
N THR A 125 -2.48 17.40 -0.53
CA THR A 125 -1.92 17.20 0.81
C THR A 125 -1.86 15.73 1.23
N GLU A 126 -2.51 14.82 0.50
CA GLU A 126 -2.66 13.42 0.86
C GLU A 126 -2.10 12.50 -0.22
N GLY A 127 -1.51 11.40 0.20
CA GLY A 127 -1.03 10.31 -0.63
C GLY A 127 -1.84 9.03 -0.43
N ARG A 128 -1.76 8.12 -1.39
CA ARG A 128 -2.33 6.78 -1.30
C ARG A 128 -1.46 5.89 -0.42
N ARG A 129 -2.10 4.95 0.27
CA ARG A 129 -1.44 3.98 1.14
C ARG A 129 -2.20 2.67 1.20
N PHE A 130 -1.48 1.60 1.43
CA PHE A 130 -2.01 0.37 2.00
C PHE A 130 -2.07 0.48 3.52
N THR A 131 -3.12 -0.06 4.14
CA THR A 131 -3.20 -0.15 5.59
C THR A 131 -3.86 -1.44 6.06
N SER A 132 -3.37 -2.00 7.16
CA SER A 132 -3.94 -3.20 7.77
C SER A 132 -3.72 -3.25 9.29
N GLY A 133 -4.59 -3.96 9.98
CA GLY A 133 -4.53 -4.16 11.41
C GLY A 133 -5.42 -5.32 11.85
N LEU A 134 -5.59 -5.49 13.14
CA LEU A 134 -6.44 -6.55 13.70
C LEU A 134 -7.91 -6.45 13.23
N LYS A 135 -8.39 -5.22 12.99
CA LYS A 135 -9.80 -4.93 12.72
C LYS A 135 -10.08 -4.50 11.29
N TYR A 136 -9.06 -4.28 10.49
CA TYR A 136 -9.23 -3.75 9.15
C TYR A 136 -8.10 -4.19 8.22
N ILE A 137 -8.42 -4.25 6.95
CA ILE A 137 -7.48 -4.31 5.84
C ILE A 137 -8.06 -3.41 4.75
N SER A 138 -7.29 -2.44 4.28
CA SER A 138 -7.66 -1.58 3.16
C SER A 138 -6.52 -1.54 2.15
N PRO A 139 -6.71 -2.11 0.96
CA PRO A 139 -5.72 -2.12 -0.10
C PRO A 139 -5.38 -0.73 -0.62
N LEU A 140 -6.34 0.18 -0.57
CA LEU A 140 -6.19 1.54 -1.08
C LEU A 140 -6.92 2.51 -0.16
N ASP A 141 -6.16 3.19 0.66
CA ASP A 141 -6.60 4.24 1.57
C ASP A 141 -5.79 5.52 1.29
N TYR A 142 -6.00 6.58 2.02
CA TYR A 142 -5.26 7.83 1.87
C TYR A 142 -4.99 8.48 3.21
N PHE A 143 -3.94 9.32 3.27
CA PHE A 143 -3.58 10.03 4.50
C PHE A 143 -2.66 11.22 4.20
N PRO A 144 -2.54 12.20 5.15
CA PRO A 144 -1.61 13.32 5.00
C PRO A 144 -0.18 12.87 4.70
N ARG A 145 0.42 13.44 3.65
CA ARG A 145 1.78 13.11 3.17
C ARG A 145 2.88 13.41 4.19
N SER A 146 2.61 14.29 5.14
CA SER A 146 3.51 14.59 6.23
C SER A 146 3.64 13.49 7.29
N SER A 147 2.85 12.42 7.18
CA SER A 147 2.94 11.24 8.05
C SER A 147 4.12 10.36 7.67
N GLY A 148 4.78 9.80 8.67
CA GLY A 148 5.88 8.85 8.46
C GLY A 148 5.35 7.41 8.44
N PHE A 149 5.12 6.85 7.25
CA PHE A 149 4.74 5.45 7.05
C PHE A 149 5.92 4.63 6.52
N ALA A 150 5.81 3.33 6.65
CA ALA A 150 6.76 2.41 6.06
C ALA A 150 6.76 2.52 4.52
N VAL A 151 7.89 2.16 3.92
CA VAL A 151 8.05 2.02 2.49
C VAL A 151 8.36 0.56 2.19
N ARG A 152 7.60 -0.04 1.29
CA ARG A 152 7.88 -1.35 0.73
C ARG A 152 8.06 -1.22 -0.76
N SER A 153 9.31 -1.22 -1.17
CA SER A 153 9.66 -1.12 -2.58
C SER A 153 9.22 -2.36 -3.35
N ALA A 154 8.69 -2.13 -4.54
CA ALA A 154 8.39 -3.14 -5.54
C ALA A 154 9.47 -3.12 -6.63
N GLU A 155 9.77 -4.27 -7.22
CA GLU A 155 10.68 -4.36 -8.35
C GLU A 155 10.10 -3.60 -9.55
N GLU A 156 10.92 -2.76 -10.19
CA GLU A 156 10.51 -2.03 -11.38
C GLU A 156 10.32 -3.02 -12.55
N LYS A 157 9.14 -2.94 -13.18
CA LYS A 157 8.91 -3.68 -14.42
C LYS A 157 9.73 -3.03 -15.54
N ILE A 158 10.82 -3.64 -15.94
CA ILE A 158 11.57 -3.21 -17.12
C ILE A 158 10.72 -3.52 -18.35
N ILE A 159 10.07 -2.50 -18.91
CA ILE A 159 9.45 -2.60 -20.23
C ILE A 159 10.57 -2.53 -21.23
N MET A 160 11.04 -3.68 -21.72
CA MET A 160 11.92 -3.72 -22.88
C MET A 160 11.13 -3.29 -24.11
N VAL A 161 11.23 -2.01 -24.45
CA VAL A 161 10.76 -1.51 -25.76
C VAL A 161 11.76 -2.01 -26.79
N TRP A 162 11.43 -3.07 -27.50
CA TRP A 162 12.15 -3.46 -28.71
C TRP A 162 11.87 -2.39 -29.76
N LEU A 163 12.79 -1.47 -29.95
CA LEU A 163 12.81 -0.62 -31.15
C LEU A 163 13.03 -1.54 -32.37
N ARG A 164 11.97 -1.68 -33.15
CA ARG A 164 12.05 -2.25 -34.51
C ARG A 164 12.46 -1.18 -35.48
#